data_3b6e7fe760901d22b767f5157ef5a4bd
#
_entry.id   3b6e7fe760901d22b767f5157ef5a4bd
#
_cell.length_a   1.000
_cell.length_b   1.000
_cell.length_c   1.000
_cell.angle_alpha   90.00
_cell.angle_beta   90.00
_cell.angle_gamma   90.00
#
_symmetry.space_group_name_H-M   'P 1'
#
loop_
_entity.id
_entity.type
_entity.pdbx_description
1 polymer ?
#
loop_
_entity_poly.entity_id
_entity_poly.type
_entity_poly.pdbx_seq_one_letter_code
_entity_poly.pdbx_strand_id
1 'polypeptide(L)'
;GATGWRNAVIALHEDNIYDKMIARLSEEQTAILNKRYASLSLHPEKMKFIDRMVADSRQVALNHTAGLSLPQQMQMSLFASFALLDKENKYKLKMMEIIEKRLHALWDNTGFTLIKDPLRVGYYTEIDMLVWAKKFYGDGFVEYLKRTYSPLNVVFRLAKETSLVLLNGGGF
;
A
#
# COMPACT_ATOMS: atom_id res chain seq x y z
N GLY A 1 -10.68 -2.43 4.94
CA GLY A 1 -10.23 -3.09 3.72
C GLY A 1 -10.35 -4.59 3.75
N ALA A 2 -10.19 -5.17 2.58
CA ALA A 2 -10.30 -6.61 2.35
C ALA A 2 -8.93 -7.22 2.01
N THR A 3 -7.92 -6.89 2.81
CA THR A 3 -6.51 -7.24 2.57
C THR A 3 -6.29 -8.74 2.41
N GLY A 4 -7.07 -9.57 3.11
CA GLY A 4 -7.00 -11.02 3.01
C GLY A 4 -7.42 -11.58 1.65
N TRP A 5 -8.16 -10.83 0.86
CA TRP A 5 -8.58 -11.25 -0.49
C TRP A 5 -7.49 -11.13 -1.54
N ARG A 6 -6.36 -10.50 -1.19
CA ARG A 6 -5.18 -10.36 -2.06
C ARG A 6 -5.51 -9.75 -3.43
N ASN A 7 -6.36 -8.75 -3.45
CA ASN A 7 -6.74 -7.98 -4.63
C ASN A 7 -6.61 -6.48 -4.37
N ALA A 8 -6.55 -5.71 -5.45
CA ALA A 8 -6.47 -4.26 -5.39
C ALA A 8 -7.24 -3.64 -6.56
N VAL A 9 -7.56 -2.36 -6.43
CA VAL A 9 -8.12 -1.54 -7.50
C VAL A 9 -7.12 -0.43 -7.83
N ILE A 10 -6.86 -0.26 -9.13
CA ILE A 10 -6.08 0.86 -9.64
C ILE A 10 -7.07 1.84 -10.27
N ALA A 11 -7.10 3.07 -9.77
CA ALA A 11 -7.89 4.14 -10.33
C ALA A 11 -6.98 5.27 -10.78
N LEU A 12 -7.15 5.73 -12.01
CA LEU A 12 -6.43 6.87 -12.58
C LEU A 12 -7.44 7.96 -12.94
N HIS A 13 -7.11 9.20 -12.62
CA HIS A 13 -7.88 10.33 -13.10
C HIS A 13 -7.74 10.43 -14.61
N GLU A 14 -8.78 10.88 -15.33
CA GLU A 14 -8.73 11.02 -16.79
C GLU A 14 -7.66 12.01 -17.25
N ASP A 15 -7.35 13.03 -16.43
CA ASP A 15 -6.25 13.96 -16.62
C ASP A 15 -5.08 13.61 -15.69
N ASN A 16 -4.46 12.45 -15.92
CA ASN A 16 -3.36 11.94 -15.10
C ASN A 16 -1.98 12.27 -15.69
N ILE A 17 -0.97 12.21 -14.85
CA ILE A 17 0.41 12.54 -15.25
C ILE A 17 1.01 11.54 -16.24
N TYR A 18 0.60 10.26 -16.19
CA TYR A 18 1.17 9.24 -17.04
C TYR A 18 0.78 9.43 -18.51
N ASP A 19 -0.48 9.77 -18.80
CA ASP A 19 -0.93 10.10 -20.14
C ASP A 19 -0.24 11.38 -20.66
N LYS A 20 -0.03 12.37 -19.76
CA LYS A 20 0.74 13.57 -20.10
C LYS A 20 2.21 13.27 -20.42
N MET A 21 2.82 12.32 -19.72
CA MET A 21 4.18 11.87 -20.02
C MET A 21 4.27 11.14 -21.35
N ILE A 22 3.31 10.25 -21.64
CA ILE A 22 3.22 9.54 -22.94
C ILE A 22 3.11 10.54 -24.09
N ALA A 23 2.28 11.58 -23.93
CA ALA A 23 2.09 12.61 -24.94
C ALA A 23 3.35 13.48 -25.20
N ARG A 24 4.34 13.44 -24.33
CA ARG A 24 5.62 14.19 -24.45
C ARG A 24 6.79 13.35 -24.93
N LEU A 25 6.58 12.08 -25.26
CA LEU A 25 7.62 11.21 -25.78
C LEU A 25 8.09 11.70 -27.16
N SER A 26 9.37 11.48 -27.46
CA SER A 26 9.90 11.73 -28.77
C SER A 26 9.27 10.77 -29.81
N GLU A 27 9.38 11.10 -31.08
CA GLU A 27 8.88 10.23 -32.18
C GLU A 27 9.50 8.83 -32.09
N GLU A 28 10.80 8.74 -31.82
CA GLU A 28 11.50 7.47 -31.66
C GLU A 28 10.96 6.66 -30.49
N GLN A 29 10.78 7.28 -29.33
CA GLN A 29 10.23 6.64 -28.15
C GLN A 29 8.78 6.21 -28.37
N THR A 30 8.00 7.04 -29.05
CA THR A 30 6.61 6.75 -29.40
C THR A 30 6.53 5.56 -30.35
N ALA A 31 7.42 5.46 -31.33
CA ALA A 31 7.49 4.34 -32.27
C ALA A 31 7.79 3.02 -31.54
N ILE A 32 8.77 3.03 -30.61
CA ILE A 32 9.11 1.86 -29.78
C ILE A 32 7.90 1.45 -28.93
N LEU A 33 7.28 2.41 -28.27
CA LEU A 33 6.12 2.16 -27.42
C LEU A 33 4.93 1.60 -28.21
N ASN A 34 4.66 2.16 -29.39
CA ASN A 34 3.55 1.72 -30.23
C ASN A 34 3.80 0.31 -30.81
N LYS A 35 5.03 -0.02 -31.16
CA LYS A 35 5.40 -1.36 -31.61
C LYS A 35 5.03 -2.45 -30.60
N ARG A 36 5.14 -2.17 -29.31
CA ARG A 36 4.78 -3.10 -28.23
C ARG A 36 3.29 -3.50 -28.28
N TYR A 37 2.43 -2.58 -28.66
CA TYR A 37 0.98 -2.77 -28.65
C TYR A 37 0.36 -2.93 -30.03
N ALA A 38 1.16 -2.96 -31.09
CA ALA A 38 0.67 -3.05 -32.47
C ALA A 38 -0.13 -4.32 -32.77
N SER A 39 0.13 -5.42 -32.07
CA SER A 39 -0.65 -6.65 -32.19
C SER A 39 -2.01 -6.62 -31.47
N LEU A 40 -2.22 -5.63 -30.60
CA LEU A 40 -3.40 -5.53 -29.73
C LEU A 40 -4.33 -4.40 -30.18
N SER A 41 -3.82 -3.39 -30.85
CA SER A 41 -4.57 -2.22 -31.28
C SER A 41 -4.11 -1.75 -32.65
N LEU A 42 -5.07 -1.35 -33.48
CA LEU A 42 -4.80 -0.68 -34.75
C LEU A 42 -4.32 0.78 -34.56
N HIS A 43 -4.56 1.33 -33.38
CA HIS A 43 -4.20 2.69 -33.00
C HIS A 43 -3.46 2.71 -31.66
N PRO A 44 -2.24 2.12 -31.56
CA PRO A 44 -1.49 2.06 -30.32
C PRO A 44 -1.16 3.45 -29.76
N GLU A 45 -1.03 4.44 -30.63
CA GLU A 45 -0.75 5.84 -30.27
C GLU A 45 -1.89 6.49 -29.44
N LYS A 46 -3.11 5.96 -29.57
CA LYS A 46 -4.29 6.46 -28.83
C LYS A 46 -4.52 5.75 -27.50
N MET A 47 -3.78 4.68 -27.22
CA MET A 47 -3.95 3.93 -25.99
C MET A 47 -3.51 4.75 -24.78
N LYS A 48 -4.40 4.93 -23.82
CA LYS A 48 -4.10 5.55 -22.53
C LYS A 48 -3.21 4.64 -21.69
N PHE A 49 -2.57 5.21 -20.69
CA PHE A 49 -1.71 4.45 -19.77
C PHE A 49 -2.44 3.26 -19.11
N ILE A 50 -3.69 3.46 -18.69
CA ILE A 50 -4.48 2.38 -18.09
C ILE A 50 -4.74 1.23 -19.08
N ASP A 51 -5.00 1.53 -20.36
CA ASP A 51 -5.22 0.52 -21.38
C ASP A 51 -3.95 -0.30 -21.63
N ARG A 52 -2.78 0.36 -21.59
CA ARG A 52 -1.48 -0.29 -21.70
C ARG A 52 -1.21 -1.21 -20.52
N MET A 53 -1.52 -0.79 -19.29
CA MET A 53 -1.43 -1.63 -18.11
C MET A 53 -2.32 -2.87 -18.20
N VAL A 54 -3.54 -2.71 -18.68
CA VAL A 54 -4.47 -3.84 -18.90
C VAL A 54 -3.91 -4.80 -19.94
N ALA A 55 -3.40 -4.27 -21.07
CA ALA A 55 -2.79 -5.06 -22.14
C ALA A 55 -1.58 -5.86 -21.62
N ASP A 56 -0.67 -5.20 -20.91
CA ASP A 56 0.51 -5.84 -20.32
C ASP A 56 0.14 -6.91 -19.28
N SER A 57 -0.83 -6.64 -18.43
CA SER A 57 -1.36 -7.61 -17.46
C SER A 57 -1.90 -8.85 -18.18
N ARG A 58 -2.62 -8.70 -19.27
CA ARG A 58 -3.17 -9.82 -20.04
C ARG A 58 -2.10 -10.61 -20.78
N GLN A 59 -1.02 -9.97 -21.24
CA GLN A 59 0.09 -10.69 -21.85
C GLN A 59 0.82 -11.60 -20.88
N VAL A 60 1.04 -11.13 -19.64
CA VAL A 60 1.58 -11.98 -18.56
C VAL A 60 0.62 -13.12 -18.23
N ALA A 61 -0.67 -12.90 -18.40
CA ALA A 61 -1.73 -13.86 -18.11
C ALA A 61 -1.82 -15.04 -19.05
N LEU A 62 -1.25 -15.00 -20.20
CA LEU A 62 -1.17 -16.17 -21.06
C LEU A 62 -0.44 -17.35 -20.40
N ASN A 63 0.41 -17.07 -19.44
CA ASN A 63 1.17 -18.07 -18.70
C ASN A 63 0.63 -18.38 -17.29
N HIS A 64 -0.29 -17.55 -16.78
CA HIS A 64 -0.87 -17.68 -15.44
C HIS A 64 -2.34 -17.25 -15.51
N THR A 65 -3.17 -17.78 -14.63
CA THR A 65 -4.52 -17.26 -14.39
C THR A 65 -4.39 -15.80 -13.88
N ALA A 66 -4.23 -14.88 -14.80
CA ALA A 66 -4.21 -13.47 -14.47
C ALA A 66 -5.64 -12.97 -14.37
N GLY A 67 -5.83 -12.15 -13.40
CA GLY A 67 -7.11 -11.62 -13.04
C GLY A 67 -7.63 -12.24 -11.76
N LEU A 68 -8.75 -11.70 -11.33
CA LEU A 68 -9.39 -12.14 -10.09
C LEU A 68 -10.11 -13.46 -10.31
N SER A 69 -9.97 -14.38 -9.37
CA SER A 69 -10.79 -15.60 -9.33
C SER A 69 -12.28 -15.25 -9.16
N LEU A 70 -13.17 -16.13 -9.56
CA LEU A 70 -14.60 -15.90 -9.40
C LEU A 70 -15.00 -15.58 -7.94
N PRO A 71 -14.52 -16.28 -6.91
CA PRO A 71 -14.78 -15.92 -5.52
C PRO A 71 -14.34 -14.50 -5.16
N GLN A 72 -13.17 -14.06 -5.63
CA GLN A 72 -12.71 -12.68 -5.41
C GLN A 72 -13.61 -11.66 -6.09
N GLN A 73 -14.01 -11.90 -7.34
CA GLN A 73 -14.93 -11.02 -8.07
C GLN A 73 -16.28 -10.90 -7.36
N MET A 74 -16.84 -12.02 -6.89
CA MET A 74 -18.08 -12.03 -6.14
C MET A 74 -17.97 -11.24 -4.84
N GLN A 75 -16.92 -11.45 -4.07
CA GLN A 75 -16.69 -10.72 -2.82
C GLN A 75 -16.52 -9.22 -3.06
N MET A 76 -15.75 -8.82 -4.08
CA MET A 76 -15.60 -7.40 -4.44
C MET A 76 -16.92 -6.78 -4.87
N SER A 77 -17.72 -7.48 -5.66
CA SER A 77 -19.02 -7.00 -6.12
C SER A 77 -19.99 -6.83 -4.96
N LEU A 78 -20.06 -7.79 -4.05
CA LEU A 78 -20.87 -7.69 -2.83
C LEU A 78 -20.43 -6.52 -1.94
N PHE A 79 -19.11 -6.36 -1.73
CA PHE A 79 -18.58 -5.28 -0.93
C PHE A 79 -18.84 -3.90 -1.57
N ALA A 80 -18.68 -3.79 -2.89
CA ALA A 80 -18.98 -2.57 -3.61
C ALA A 80 -20.49 -2.23 -3.57
N SER A 81 -21.34 -3.23 -3.72
CA SER A 81 -22.80 -3.05 -3.62
C SER A 81 -23.20 -2.61 -2.20
N PHE A 82 -22.61 -3.22 -1.18
CA PHE A 82 -22.82 -2.78 0.21
C PHE A 82 -22.39 -1.32 0.41
N ALA A 83 -21.22 -0.95 -0.10
CA ALA A 83 -20.73 0.44 0.02
C ALA A 83 -21.63 1.44 -0.70
N LEU A 84 -22.22 1.06 -1.85
CA LEU A 84 -23.19 1.90 -2.56
C LEU A 84 -24.53 2.05 -1.80
N LEU A 85 -24.93 1.04 -1.03
CA LEU A 85 -26.15 1.07 -0.22
C LEU A 85 -25.96 1.83 1.10
N ASP A 86 -24.76 1.86 1.64
CA ASP A 86 -24.41 2.58 2.87
C ASP A 86 -24.26 4.09 2.61
N LYS A 87 -25.37 4.75 2.31
CA LYS A 87 -25.44 6.17 1.97
C LYS A 87 -24.85 7.09 3.03
N GLU A 88 -24.90 6.70 4.28
CA GLU A 88 -24.38 7.47 5.40
C GLU A 88 -22.93 7.10 5.76
N ASN A 89 -22.31 6.20 5.00
CA ASN A 89 -20.95 5.71 5.26
C ASN A 89 -20.74 5.14 6.68
N LYS A 90 -21.77 4.56 7.28
CA LYS A 90 -21.73 4.05 8.66
C LYS A 90 -20.62 3.05 8.89
N TYR A 91 -20.45 2.12 7.94
CA TYR A 91 -19.38 1.12 8.03
C TYR A 91 -17.99 1.78 8.00
N LYS A 92 -17.77 2.68 7.04
CA LYS A 92 -16.49 3.39 6.91
C LYS A 92 -16.15 4.18 8.17
N LEU A 93 -17.11 4.97 8.66
CA LEU A 93 -16.92 5.78 9.87
C LEU A 93 -16.62 4.91 11.10
N LYS A 94 -17.33 3.78 11.24
CA LYS A 94 -17.07 2.84 12.34
C LYS A 94 -15.70 2.20 12.26
N MET A 95 -15.23 1.83 11.07
CA MET A 95 -13.89 1.27 10.88
C MET A 95 -12.81 2.32 11.20
N MET A 96 -13.00 3.56 10.76
CA MET A 96 -12.08 4.66 11.08
C MET A 96 -12.00 4.90 12.60
N GLU A 97 -13.13 4.95 13.29
CA GLU A 97 -13.18 5.09 14.75
C GLU A 97 -12.38 3.99 15.47
N ILE A 98 -12.56 2.73 15.04
CA ILE A 98 -11.85 1.59 15.63
C ILE A 98 -10.34 1.70 15.39
N ILE A 99 -9.94 2.05 14.18
CA ILE A 99 -8.52 2.19 13.82
C ILE A 99 -7.90 3.33 14.63
N GLU A 100 -8.54 4.48 14.67
CA GLU A 100 -8.04 5.65 15.40
C GLU A 100 -7.90 5.36 16.90
N LYS A 101 -8.91 4.74 17.50
CA LYS A 101 -8.86 4.32 18.91
C LYS A 101 -7.68 3.38 19.19
N ARG A 102 -7.43 2.42 18.31
CA ARG A 102 -6.31 1.48 18.45
C ARG A 102 -4.96 2.16 18.26
N LEU A 103 -4.87 3.06 17.28
CA LEU A 103 -3.68 3.84 17.01
C LEU A 103 -3.31 4.73 18.21
N HIS A 104 -4.28 5.44 18.77
CA HIS A 104 -4.08 6.23 19.99
C HIS A 104 -3.65 5.36 21.16
N ALA A 105 -4.32 4.24 21.40
CA ALA A 105 -3.92 3.33 22.48
C ALA A 105 -2.47 2.82 22.36
N LEU A 106 -2.00 2.60 21.12
CA LEU A 106 -0.62 2.24 20.85
C LEU A 106 0.32 3.40 21.19
N TRP A 107 0.08 4.58 20.62
CA TRP A 107 0.98 5.74 20.74
C TRP A 107 1.02 6.33 22.14
N ASP A 108 -0.10 6.41 22.83
CA ASP A 108 -0.19 6.93 24.21
C ASP A 108 0.74 6.18 25.17
N ASN A 109 0.97 4.88 24.90
CA ASN A 109 1.88 4.04 25.70
C ASN A 109 3.35 4.12 25.26
N THR A 110 3.66 4.77 24.14
CA THR A 110 5.06 4.94 23.68
C THR A 110 5.75 6.14 24.33
N GLY A 111 5.01 7.02 24.98
CA GLY A 111 5.50 8.29 25.49
C GLY A 111 5.76 9.36 24.40
N PHE A 112 5.31 9.11 23.17
CA PHE A 112 5.33 10.09 22.08
C PHE A 112 3.91 10.57 21.75
N THR A 113 3.81 11.82 21.33
CA THR A 113 2.53 12.38 20.85
C THR A 113 2.31 12.00 19.40
N LEU A 114 1.16 11.42 19.14
CA LEU A 114 0.73 11.17 17.76
C LEU A 114 0.36 12.51 17.10
N ILE A 115 1.11 12.91 16.07
CA ILE A 115 0.85 14.13 15.31
C ILE A 115 -0.46 13.96 14.54
N LYS A 116 -1.37 14.90 14.67
CA LYS A 116 -2.64 14.88 13.92
C LYS A 116 -2.37 15.06 12.42
N ASP A 117 -2.83 14.12 11.62
CA ASP A 117 -2.73 14.14 10.17
C ASP A 117 -4.09 13.73 9.57
N PRO A 118 -4.81 14.64 8.89
CA PRO A 118 -6.12 14.36 8.32
C PRO A 118 -6.10 13.35 7.18
N LEU A 119 -4.92 13.09 6.60
CA LEU A 119 -4.74 12.12 5.51
C LEU A 119 -4.26 10.75 6.01
N ARG A 120 -4.02 10.62 7.32
CA ARG A 120 -3.57 9.36 7.89
C ARG A 120 -4.65 8.29 7.81
N VAL A 121 -4.32 7.16 7.19
CA VAL A 121 -5.17 5.97 7.20
C VAL A 121 -5.14 5.28 8.56
N GLY A 122 -3.99 5.30 9.24
CA GLY A 122 -3.80 4.77 10.60
C GLY A 122 -3.80 3.25 10.71
N TYR A 123 -3.89 2.52 9.59
CA TYR A 123 -3.85 1.06 9.57
C TYR A 123 -2.45 0.51 9.82
N TYR A 124 -1.43 1.22 9.36
CA TYR A 124 -0.03 1.00 9.68
C TYR A 124 0.52 2.23 10.39
N THR A 125 1.49 2.01 11.26
CA THR A 125 2.26 3.07 11.89
C THR A 125 3.70 2.59 12.07
N GLU A 126 4.64 3.52 11.98
CA GLU A 126 6.05 3.25 12.17
C GLU A 126 6.51 3.80 13.51
N ILE A 127 7.32 3.03 14.20
CA ILE A 127 7.95 3.42 15.46
C ILE A 127 9.46 3.25 15.27
N ASP A 128 10.19 4.35 15.35
CA ASP A 128 11.66 4.30 15.39
C ASP A 128 12.12 3.87 16.78
N MET A 129 12.54 2.61 16.88
CA MET A 129 12.98 2.00 18.14
C MET A 129 14.25 2.64 18.69
N LEU A 130 15.11 3.23 17.84
CA LEU A 130 16.32 3.91 18.32
C LEU A 130 15.98 5.29 18.87
N VAL A 131 15.05 6.00 18.26
CA VAL A 131 14.52 7.27 18.79
C VAL A 131 13.80 7.03 20.10
N TRP A 132 13.03 5.95 20.20
CA TRP A 132 12.40 5.53 21.44
C TRP A 132 13.43 5.21 22.54
N ALA A 133 14.42 4.39 22.22
CA ALA A 133 15.49 4.02 23.16
C ALA A 133 16.30 5.24 23.62
N LYS A 134 16.61 6.18 22.71
CA LYS A 134 17.30 7.43 23.04
C LYS A 134 16.52 8.25 24.07
N LYS A 135 15.20 8.38 23.84
CA LYS A 135 14.33 9.18 24.73
C LYS A 135 14.33 8.66 26.17
N PHE A 136 14.32 7.33 26.36
CA PHE A 136 14.19 6.73 27.70
C PHE A 136 15.51 6.33 28.34
N TYR A 137 16.54 6.04 27.55
CA TYR A 137 17.81 5.47 28.06
C TYR A 137 19.05 6.25 27.60
N GLY A 138 18.89 7.29 26.77
CA GLY A 138 19.98 8.16 26.32
C GLY A 138 20.83 7.58 25.19
N ASP A 139 21.79 8.42 24.74
CA ASP A 139 22.64 8.12 23.56
C ASP A 139 23.57 6.93 23.79
N GLY A 140 24.10 6.77 25.02
CA GLY A 140 25.00 5.66 25.35
C GLY A 140 24.34 4.29 25.14
N PHE A 141 23.06 4.18 25.49
CA PHE A 141 22.29 2.95 25.28
C PHE A 141 22.04 2.69 23.79
N VAL A 142 21.76 3.72 23.00
CA VAL A 142 21.58 3.61 21.55
C VAL A 142 22.86 3.09 20.87
N GLU A 143 24.02 3.65 21.24
CA GLU A 143 25.31 3.19 20.71
C GLU A 143 25.66 1.76 21.15
N TYR A 144 25.31 1.37 22.36
CA TYR A 144 25.42 -0.02 22.80
C TYR A 144 24.54 -0.94 21.95
N LEU A 145 23.26 -0.58 21.70
CA LEU A 145 22.36 -1.38 20.86
C LEU A 145 22.92 -1.56 19.45
N LYS A 146 23.32 -0.48 18.79
CA LYS A 146 23.86 -0.51 17.43
C LYS A 146 25.10 -1.40 17.30
N ARG A 147 25.94 -1.40 18.31
CA ARG A 147 27.20 -2.19 18.31
C ARG A 147 26.97 -3.65 18.64
N THR A 148 25.95 -3.96 19.44
CA THR A 148 25.81 -5.29 20.07
C THR A 148 24.76 -6.15 19.37
N TYR A 149 23.73 -5.54 18.79
CA TYR A 149 22.59 -6.25 18.24
C TYR A 149 22.30 -5.86 16.78
N SER A 150 21.91 -6.85 15.98
CA SER A 150 21.34 -6.55 14.68
C SER A 150 19.91 -6.00 14.82
N PRO A 151 19.42 -5.18 13.86
CA PRO A 151 18.07 -4.61 13.94
C PRO A 151 16.97 -5.64 14.12
N LEU A 152 17.10 -6.82 13.53
CA LEU A 152 16.13 -7.91 13.64
C LEU A 152 16.09 -8.55 15.03
N ASN A 153 17.17 -8.47 15.80
CA ASN A 153 17.19 -9.05 17.15
C ASN A 153 16.11 -8.46 18.05
N VAL A 154 15.85 -7.16 17.94
CA VAL A 154 14.80 -6.48 18.70
C VAL A 154 13.43 -7.06 18.37
N VAL A 155 13.15 -7.23 17.08
CA VAL A 155 11.88 -7.76 16.59
C VAL A 155 11.65 -9.19 17.06
N PHE A 156 12.66 -10.06 16.91
CA PHE A 156 12.57 -11.45 17.35
C PHE A 156 12.45 -11.60 18.87
N ARG A 157 13.21 -10.78 19.61
CA ARG A 157 13.16 -10.82 21.06
C ARG A 157 11.81 -10.33 21.59
N LEU A 158 11.28 -9.26 21.02
CA LEU A 158 9.95 -8.76 21.36
C LEU A 158 8.87 -9.83 21.09
N ALA A 159 8.92 -10.46 19.92
CA ALA A 159 8.00 -11.53 19.59
C ALA A 159 8.08 -12.71 20.57
N LYS A 160 9.31 -13.11 20.96
CA LYS A 160 9.53 -14.22 21.89
C LYS A 160 9.06 -13.91 23.31
N GLU A 161 9.32 -12.70 23.79
CA GLU A 161 9.09 -12.32 25.20
C GLU A 161 7.66 -11.81 25.44
N THR A 162 7.03 -11.20 24.41
CA THR A 162 5.74 -10.51 24.60
C THR A 162 4.64 -11.01 23.66
N SER A 163 4.95 -11.90 22.74
CA SER A 163 4.05 -12.34 21.64
C SER A 163 3.62 -11.19 20.69
N LEU A 164 4.33 -10.06 20.72
CA LEU A 164 4.12 -8.95 19.80
C LEU A 164 5.02 -9.11 18.57
N VAL A 165 4.40 -9.25 17.42
CA VAL A 165 5.10 -9.36 16.13
C VAL A 165 5.10 -8.01 15.44
N LEU A 166 6.29 -7.45 15.27
CA LEU A 166 6.51 -6.23 14.49
C LEU A 166 7.14 -6.59 13.15
N LEU A 167 6.86 -5.79 12.14
CA LEU A 167 7.55 -5.87 10.86
C LEU A 167 8.76 -4.94 10.88
N ASN A 168 9.85 -5.38 10.24
CA ASN A 168 11.00 -4.51 10.02
C ASN A 168 10.63 -3.45 8.98
N GLY A 169 10.85 -2.17 9.29
CA GLY A 169 10.47 -1.02 8.44
C GLY A 169 11.11 -0.98 7.05
N GLY A 170 12.10 -1.79 6.77
CA GLY A 170 12.70 -1.91 5.41
C GLY A 170 11.86 -2.68 4.39
N GLY A 171 10.65 -3.09 4.72
CA GLY A 171 9.73 -3.83 3.84
C GLY A 171 8.58 -3.03 3.26
N PHE A 172 8.52 -1.72 3.51
CA PHE A 172 7.50 -0.80 3.00
C PHE A 172 8.14 0.39 2.31
#